data_8514382e3eb578d6fbdb3d01e69fdfc9
#
_entry.id   8514382e3eb578d6fbdb3d01e69fdfc9
#
_cell.length_a   1.000
_cell.length_b   1.000
_cell.length_c   1.000
_cell.angle_alpha   90.00
_cell.angle_beta   90.00
_cell.angle_gamma   90.00
#
_symmetry.space_group_name_H-M   'P 1'
#
loop_
_entity.id
_entity.type
_entity.pdbx_description
1 polymer ?
#
loop_
_entity_poly.entity_id
_entity_poly.type
_entity_poly.pdbx_seq_one_letter_code
_entity_poly.pdbx_strand_id
1 'polypeptide(L)'
;MKQIVQFLFTLILFLSPVRATLSEVGVSINLHDSQIEGVFDRDNELFIFRGIPYAIPPIGDLRWTSPVPLSSNPKLINAQTFKPACMQDEYTTEWYQDVAELFDNPRSVFQHVDEVSEDCLYLNIWTNSLDQTNKKPVMVWVHGGADTGGWSYEPNYLGHHLASKDVLVVSINYR
;
A
#
# COMPACT_ATOMS: atom_id res chain seq x y z
N MET A 1 -35.71 -63.59 -16.08
CA MET A 1 -35.78 -62.18 -16.56
C MET A 1 -35.64 -61.26 -15.35
N LYS A 2 -34.41 -60.73 -15.14
CA LYS A 2 -34.13 -59.78 -14.03
C LYS A 2 -34.11 -58.37 -14.65
N GLN A 3 -35.06 -57.53 -14.23
CA GLN A 3 -35.06 -56.11 -14.59
C GLN A 3 -34.05 -55.38 -13.70
N ILE A 4 -33.05 -54.77 -14.33
CA ILE A 4 -32.11 -53.87 -13.69
C ILE A 4 -32.73 -52.47 -13.78
N VAL A 5 -33.15 -51.91 -12.62
CA VAL A 5 -33.59 -50.55 -12.50
C VAL A 5 -32.34 -49.69 -12.31
N GLN A 6 -32.01 -48.92 -13.32
CA GLN A 6 -30.90 -47.96 -13.30
C GLN A 6 -31.37 -46.65 -12.71
N PHE A 7 -30.95 -46.35 -11.46
CA PHE A 7 -31.15 -45.04 -10.83
C PHE A 7 -30.09 -44.08 -11.35
N LEU A 8 -30.51 -43.18 -12.23
CA LEU A 8 -29.70 -41.99 -12.59
C LEU A 8 -29.79 -40.98 -11.46
N PHE A 9 -28.75 -40.87 -10.61
CA PHE A 9 -28.55 -39.75 -9.72
C PHE A 9 -28.01 -38.55 -10.52
N THR A 10 -28.89 -37.62 -10.88
CA THR A 10 -28.48 -36.34 -11.46
C THR A 10 -27.96 -35.45 -10.34
N LEU A 11 -26.62 -35.41 -10.17
CA LEU A 11 -25.94 -34.49 -9.28
C LEU A 11 -25.98 -33.08 -9.87
N ILE A 12 -26.95 -32.26 -9.48
CA ILE A 12 -27.01 -30.83 -9.81
C ILE A 12 -26.00 -30.15 -8.93
N LEU A 13 -24.80 -29.91 -9.45
CA LEU A 13 -23.82 -29.01 -8.85
C LEU A 13 -24.37 -27.56 -8.97
N PHE A 14 -24.90 -27.04 -7.88
CA PHE A 14 -25.13 -25.60 -7.74
C PHE A 14 -23.76 -24.90 -7.65
N LEU A 15 -23.21 -24.55 -8.82
CA LEU A 15 -22.13 -23.56 -8.89
C LEU A 15 -22.73 -22.20 -8.56
N SER A 16 -22.78 -21.86 -7.27
CA SER A 16 -22.97 -20.47 -6.86
C SER A 16 -21.79 -19.68 -7.40
N PRO A 17 -22.01 -18.62 -8.20
CA PRO A 17 -20.89 -17.77 -8.60
C PRO A 17 -20.32 -17.13 -7.31
N VAL A 18 -19.11 -17.54 -6.93
CA VAL A 18 -18.33 -16.81 -5.94
C VAL A 18 -18.05 -15.45 -6.57
N ARG A 19 -18.90 -14.46 -6.27
CA ARG A 19 -18.58 -13.06 -6.53
C ARG A 19 -17.40 -12.75 -5.63
N ALA A 20 -16.21 -12.67 -6.22
CA ALA A 20 -15.09 -12.02 -5.58
C ALA A 20 -15.52 -10.57 -5.32
N THR A 21 -15.92 -10.27 -4.11
CA THR A 21 -16.12 -8.88 -3.67
C THR A 21 -14.72 -8.30 -3.57
N LEU A 22 -14.42 -7.30 -4.41
CA LEU A 22 -13.20 -6.53 -4.28
C LEU A 22 -13.17 -5.96 -2.85
N SER A 23 -12.15 -6.28 -2.09
CA SER A 23 -11.96 -5.77 -0.72
C SER A 23 -11.75 -4.24 -0.73
N GLU A 24 -11.20 -3.70 -1.81
CA GLU A 24 -10.95 -2.27 -1.99
C GLU A 24 -11.92 -1.65 -3.01
N VAL A 25 -12.40 -0.44 -2.71
CA VAL A 25 -13.27 0.39 -3.57
C VAL A 25 -12.63 1.76 -3.73
N GLY A 26 -12.59 2.27 -4.96
CA GLY A 26 -12.08 3.60 -5.24
C GLY A 26 -12.86 4.69 -4.47
N VAL A 27 -12.13 5.63 -3.89
CA VAL A 27 -12.66 6.83 -3.23
C VAL A 27 -11.92 8.06 -3.75
N SER A 28 -12.54 9.22 -3.64
CA SER A 28 -11.96 10.47 -4.07
C SER A 28 -12.24 11.56 -3.04
N ILE A 29 -11.23 12.37 -2.75
CA ILE A 29 -11.31 13.56 -1.90
C ILE A 29 -10.82 14.78 -2.65
N ASN A 30 -11.34 15.94 -2.30
CA ASN A 30 -10.85 17.23 -2.79
C ASN A 30 -10.02 17.91 -1.69
N LEU A 31 -8.82 18.29 -2.01
CA LEU A 31 -7.91 19.02 -1.13
C LEU A 31 -7.41 20.26 -1.88
N HIS A 32 -7.91 21.44 -1.51
CA HIS A 32 -7.65 22.70 -2.22
C HIS A 32 -8.00 22.55 -3.72
N ASP A 33 -7.02 22.72 -4.60
CA ASP A 33 -7.20 22.65 -6.06
C ASP A 33 -6.93 21.25 -6.64
N SER A 34 -6.71 20.25 -5.78
CA SER A 34 -6.38 18.88 -6.17
C SER A 34 -7.48 17.91 -5.81
N GLN A 35 -7.72 16.94 -6.69
CA GLN A 35 -8.47 15.73 -6.41
C GLN A 35 -7.49 14.59 -6.14
N ILE A 36 -7.69 13.85 -5.05
CA ILE A 36 -6.85 12.72 -4.68
C ILE A 36 -7.73 11.47 -4.71
N GLU A 37 -7.33 10.51 -5.53
CA GLU A 37 -8.00 9.23 -5.65
C GLU A 37 -7.26 8.19 -4.80
N GLY A 38 -7.96 7.59 -3.85
CA GLY A 38 -7.48 6.52 -3.00
C GLY A 38 -8.41 5.31 -3.04
N VAL A 39 -8.34 4.47 -2.03
CA VAL A 39 -9.22 3.32 -1.87
C VAL A 39 -9.83 3.28 -0.48
N PHE A 40 -11.01 2.69 -0.37
CA PHE A 40 -11.61 2.26 0.88
C PHE A 40 -11.46 0.75 1.00
N ASP A 41 -10.68 0.32 1.97
CA ASP A 41 -10.50 -1.07 2.35
C ASP A 41 -11.67 -1.49 3.24
N ARG A 42 -12.55 -2.33 2.71
CA ARG A 42 -13.75 -2.80 3.40
C ARG A 42 -13.46 -3.77 4.54
N ASP A 43 -12.39 -4.53 4.43
CA ASP A 43 -12.05 -5.56 5.42
C ASP A 43 -11.52 -4.91 6.70
N ASN A 44 -10.82 -3.79 6.58
CA ASN A 44 -10.26 -3.04 7.70
C ASN A 44 -11.05 -1.74 8.02
N GLU A 45 -12.05 -1.38 7.22
CA GLU A 45 -12.83 -0.14 7.30
C GLU A 45 -11.95 1.12 7.30
N LEU A 46 -10.96 1.16 6.40
CA LEU A 46 -9.97 2.24 6.29
C LEU A 46 -9.96 2.90 4.91
N PHE A 47 -9.75 4.19 4.91
CA PHE A 47 -9.37 4.95 3.72
C PHE A 47 -7.85 4.91 3.59
N ILE A 48 -7.36 4.55 2.41
CA ILE A 48 -5.94 4.40 2.13
C ILE A 48 -5.59 5.22 0.88
N PHE A 49 -4.56 6.04 1.01
CA PHE A 49 -3.99 6.81 -0.09
C PHE A 49 -2.52 6.43 -0.23
N ARG A 50 -2.14 5.85 -1.35
CA ARG A 50 -0.80 5.31 -1.63
C ARG A 50 -0.10 6.15 -2.69
N GLY A 51 1.07 6.67 -2.37
CA GLY A 51 1.91 7.36 -3.36
C GLY A 51 1.49 8.80 -3.65
N ILE A 52 1.22 9.60 -2.62
CA ILE A 52 1.05 11.05 -2.74
C ILE A 52 2.42 11.70 -2.86
N PRO A 53 2.73 12.45 -3.94
CA PRO A 53 4.00 13.14 -4.06
C PRO A 53 4.10 14.27 -3.03
N TYR A 54 5.23 14.42 -2.35
CA TYR A 54 5.47 15.53 -1.41
C TYR A 54 6.59 16.48 -1.84
N ALA A 55 7.32 16.13 -2.90
CA ALA A 55 8.37 16.94 -3.50
C ALA A 55 8.43 16.72 -5.02
N ILE A 56 9.10 17.63 -5.72
CA ILE A 56 9.43 17.43 -7.13
C ILE A 56 10.34 16.21 -7.28
N PRO A 57 10.12 15.32 -8.28
CA PRO A 57 11.00 14.17 -8.51
C PRO A 57 12.47 14.58 -8.58
N PRO A 58 13.35 13.98 -7.74
CA PRO A 58 14.76 14.36 -7.65
C PRO A 58 15.62 13.71 -8.74
N ILE A 59 15.25 13.93 -9.99
CA ILE A 59 15.88 13.35 -11.18
C ILE A 59 16.73 14.40 -11.92
N GLY A 60 17.62 13.96 -12.80
CA GLY A 60 18.46 14.83 -13.61
C GLY A 60 19.29 15.78 -12.74
N ASP A 61 19.14 17.09 -12.96
CA ASP A 61 19.89 18.14 -12.24
C ASP A 61 19.47 18.26 -10.74
N LEU A 62 18.36 17.64 -10.35
CA LEU A 62 17.90 17.62 -8.96
C LEU A 62 18.46 16.44 -8.15
N ARG A 63 19.24 15.56 -8.77
CA ARG A 63 19.96 14.49 -8.06
C ARG A 63 20.94 15.10 -7.05
N TRP A 64 21.00 14.52 -5.86
CA TRP A 64 21.92 14.95 -4.77
C TRP A 64 21.72 16.39 -4.27
N THR A 65 20.67 17.08 -4.72
CA THR A 65 20.30 18.40 -4.19
C THR A 65 19.26 18.25 -3.07
N SER A 66 19.02 19.32 -2.30
CA SER A 66 17.93 19.34 -1.34
C SER A 66 16.59 19.13 -2.04
N PRO A 67 15.63 18.41 -1.41
CA PRO A 67 14.29 18.25 -1.98
C PRO A 67 13.64 19.59 -2.30
N VAL A 68 13.03 19.69 -3.47
CA VAL A 68 12.34 20.90 -3.92
C VAL A 68 10.84 20.70 -3.67
N PRO A 69 10.17 21.56 -2.87
CA PRO A 69 8.74 21.48 -2.67
C PRO A 69 7.97 21.60 -3.98
N LEU A 70 6.81 20.96 -4.06
CA LEU A 70 5.90 21.14 -5.19
C LEU A 70 5.47 22.61 -5.26
N SER A 71 5.65 23.26 -6.40
CA SER A 71 5.20 24.65 -6.63
C SER A 71 3.68 24.75 -6.75
N SER A 72 3.04 23.68 -7.19
CA SER A 72 1.58 23.48 -7.21
C SER A 72 1.31 21.99 -7.15
N ASN A 73 0.25 21.59 -6.48
CA ASN A 73 -0.19 20.20 -6.51
C ASN A 73 -0.75 19.85 -7.90
N PRO A 74 -0.53 18.62 -8.39
CA PRO A 74 -1.25 18.12 -9.55
C PRO A 74 -2.76 18.24 -9.34
N LYS A 75 -3.51 18.58 -10.40
CA LYS A 75 -4.98 18.65 -10.31
C LYS A 75 -5.62 17.31 -9.94
N LEU A 76 -5.01 16.21 -10.38
CA LEU A 76 -5.41 14.84 -10.06
C LEU A 76 -4.20 14.06 -9.57
N ILE A 77 -4.33 13.44 -8.39
CA ILE A 77 -3.34 12.55 -7.80
C ILE A 77 -3.96 11.16 -7.71
N ASN A 78 -3.45 10.22 -8.50
CA ASN A 78 -3.80 8.81 -8.36
C ASN A 78 -2.96 8.20 -7.22
N ALA A 79 -3.61 8.02 -6.07
CA ALA A 79 -3.05 7.46 -4.85
C ALA A 79 -3.65 6.08 -4.51
N GLN A 80 -3.98 5.26 -5.50
CA GLN A 80 -4.54 3.93 -5.31
C GLN A 80 -3.47 2.85 -5.16
N THR A 81 -2.26 3.08 -5.67
CA THR A 81 -1.15 2.12 -5.66
C THR A 81 0.11 2.73 -5.07
N PHE A 82 0.91 1.91 -4.41
CA PHE A 82 2.24 2.32 -3.96
C PHE A 82 3.08 2.77 -5.15
N LYS A 83 4.00 3.70 -4.88
CA LYS A 83 4.97 4.20 -5.85
C LYS A 83 6.33 3.56 -5.61
N PRO A 84 7.25 3.62 -6.60
CA PRO A 84 8.55 3.00 -6.46
C PRO A 84 9.26 3.35 -5.16
N ALA A 85 9.99 2.41 -4.59
CA ALA A 85 10.93 2.67 -3.53
C ALA A 85 12.11 3.51 -4.07
N CYS A 86 12.84 4.19 -3.18
CA CYS A 86 14.04 4.89 -3.59
C CYS A 86 15.13 3.91 -4.04
N MET A 87 16.06 4.40 -4.86
CA MET A 87 17.16 3.58 -5.42
C MET A 87 17.91 2.85 -4.32
N GLN A 88 17.90 1.54 -4.36
CA GLN A 88 18.54 0.62 -3.43
C GLN A 88 18.80 -0.73 -4.13
N ASP A 89 19.64 -1.56 -3.53
CA ASP A 89 19.82 -2.96 -3.93
C ASP A 89 18.85 -3.90 -3.19
N GLU A 90 19.02 -5.20 -3.35
CA GLU A 90 18.16 -6.22 -2.76
C GLU A 90 18.55 -6.56 -1.31
N TYR A 91 19.61 -6.01 -0.78
CA TYR A 91 20.17 -6.37 0.53
C TYR A 91 19.15 -6.30 1.66
N THR A 92 18.35 -5.24 1.72
CA THR A 92 17.35 -5.09 2.79
C THR A 92 16.27 -6.18 2.73
N THR A 93 15.82 -6.55 1.53
CA THR A 93 14.85 -7.64 1.35
C THR A 93 15.47 -8.99 1.71
N GLU A 94 16.70 -9.26 1.27
CA GLU A 94 17.42 -10.50 1.61
C GLU A 94 17.60 -10.64 3.11
N TRP A 95 17.97 -9.55 3.80
CA TRP A 95 18.07 -9.54 5.25
C TRP A 95 16.76 -9.88 5.94
N TYR A 96 15.62 -9.30 5.51
CA TYR A 96 14.30 -9.65 6.04
C TYR A 96 13.94 -11.10 5.78
N GLN A 97 14.30 -11.64 4.61
CA GLN A 97 14.09 -13.05 4.27
C GLN A 97 14.90 -13.98 5.18
N ASP A 98 16.15 -13.65 5.45
CA ASP A 98 17.00 -14.42 6.37
C ASP A 98 16.44 -14.37 7.79
N VAL A 99 15.96 -13.21 8.24
CA VAL A 99 15.30 -13.07 9.54
C VAL A 99 14.01 -13.89 9.59
N ALA A 100 13.20 -13.91 8.52
CA ALA A 100 12.00 -14.75 8.48
C ALA A 100 12.34 -16.24 8.65
N GLU A 101 13.35 -16.74 7.96
CA GLU A 101 13.81 -18.13 8.11
C GLU A 101 14.32 -18.44 9.52
N LEU A 102 15.00 -17.49 10.17
CA LEU A 102 15.45 -17.65 11.56
C LEU A 102 14.29 -17.85 12.54
N PHE A 103 13.10 -17.37 12.20
CA PHE A 103 11.86 -17.54 12.97
C PHE A 103 10.91 -18.57 12.36
N ASP A 104 11.40 -19.54 11.61
CA ASP A 104 10.64 -20.63 10.97
C ASP A 104 9.53 -20.14 10.02
N ASN A 105 9.71 -18.97 9.41
CA ASN A 105 8.81 -18.46 8.39
C ASN A 105 9.44 -18.60 6.98
N PRO A 106 8.63 -18.78 5.92
CA PRO A 106 9.17 -18.85 4.57
C PRO A 106 9.71 -17.48 4.11
N ARG A 107 10.80 -17.48 3.35
CA ARG A 107 11.39 -16.27 2.75
C ARG A 107 10.36 -15.44 1.96
N SER A 108 9.37 -16.10 1.35
CA SER A 108 8.32 -15.47 0.56
C SER A 108 7.39 -14.52 1.34
N VAL A 109 7.49 -14.47 2.68
CA VAL A 109 6.80 -13.45 3.50
C VAL A 109 7.29 -12.04 3.13
N PHE A 110 8.58 -11.90 2.79
CA PHE A 110 9.16 -10.67 2.27
C PHE A 110 9.54 -10.88 0.81
N GLN A 111 8.87 -10.16 -0.07
CA GLN A 111 9.20 -10.13 -1.50
C GLN A 111 10.10 -8.95 -1.80
N HIS A 112 10.85 -9.04 -2.88
CA HIS A 112 11.62 -7.90 -3.37
C HIS A 112 10.67 -6.74 -3.72
N VAL A 113 11.20 -5.53 -3.62
CA VAL A 113 10.48 -4.34 -4.05
C VAL A 113 10.24 -4.46 -5.55
N ASP A 114 8.98 -4.31 -5.99
CA ASP A 114 8.62 -4.48 -7.40
C ASP A 114 9.35 -3.47 -8.30
N GLU A 115 9.55 -2.25 -7.81
CA GLU A 115 10.16 -1.17 -8.58
C GLU A 115 10.96 -0.24 -7.67
N VAL A 116 12.16 0.14 -8.12
CA VAL A 116 12.98 1.20 -7.52
C VAL A 116 13.18 2.34 -8.52
N SER A 117 13.19 3.57 -8.04
CA SER A 117 13.32 4.75 -8.89
C SER A 117 13.97 5.91 -8.14
N GLU A 118 14.59 6.84 -8.86
CA GLU A 118 14.97 8.14 -8.30
C GLU A 118 13.73 9.02 -8.05
N ASP A 119 12.66 8.84 -8.84
CA ASP A 119 11.33 9.42 -8.58
C ASP A 119 10.61 8.59 -7.51
N CYS A 120 10.94 8.85 -6.25
CA CYS A 120 10.51 8.05 -5.10
C CYS A 120 9.96 8.87 -3.92
N LEU A 121 9.91 10.21 -4.02
CA LEU A 121 9.52 11.07 -2.88
C LEU A 121 8.00 11.12 -2.72
N TYR A 122 7.45 10.01 -2.27
CA TYR A 122 6.02 9.78 -2.05
C TYR A 122 5.73 9.40 -0.60
N LEU A 123 4.52 9.71 -0.17
CA LEU A 123 3.98 9.28 1.12
C LEU A 123 2.70 8.48 0.95
N ASN A 124 2.37 7.71 1.98
CA ASN A 124 1.12 6.96 2.05
C ASN A 124 0.37 7.34 3.32
N ILE A 125 -0.97 7.27 3.27
CA ILE A 125 -1.84 7.65 4.39
C ILE A 125 -2.86 6.53 4.63
N TRP A 126 -3.08 6.19 5.91
CA TRP A 126 -4.16 5.33 6.39
C TRP A 126 -4.98 6.11 7.42
N THR A 127 -6.30 6.09 7.29
CA THR A 127 -7.23 6.73 8.25
C THR A 127 -8.57 6.02 8.26
N ASN A 128 -9.24 5.99 9.41
CA ASN A 128 -10.59 5.43 9.52
C ASN A 128 -11.71 6.48 9.29
N SER A 129 -11.36 7.73 8.96
CA SER A 129 -12.34 8.76 8.68
C SER A 129 -11.79 9.84 7.76
N LEU A 130 -12.64 10.37 6.87
CA LEU A 130 -12.37 11.54 6.03
C LEU A 130 -13.03 12.81 6.58
N ASP A 131 -13.64 12.74 7.76
CA ASP A 131 -14.25 13.91 8.40
C ASP A 131 -13.18 14.90 8.87
N GLN A 132 -13.11 16.05 8.22
CA GLN A 132 -12.13 17.10 8.50
C GLN A 132 -12.37 17.81 9.84
N THR A 133 -13.55 17.65 10.43
CA THR A 133 -13.86 18.20 11.76
C THR A 133 -13.31 17.35 12.89
N ASN A 134 -13.09 16.07 12.64
CA ASN A 134 -12.50 15.12 13.57
C ASN A 134 -10.98 15.21 13.54
N LYS A 135 -10.41 16.00 14.46
CA LYS A 135 -8.94 16.16 14.60
C LYS A 135 -8.34 14.89 15.21
N LYS A 136 -7.52 14.19 14.45
CA LYS A 136 -6.81 12.98 14.89
C LYS A 136 -5.32 13.26 15.15
N PRO A 137 -4.70 12.53 16.08
CA PRO A 137 -3.25 12.51 16.16
C PRO A 137 -2.67 11.96 14.85
N VAL A 138 -1.57 12.56 14.41
CA VAL A 138 -0.86 12.12 13.20
C VAL A 138 0.43 11.43 13.65
N MET A 139 0.62 10.20 13.16
CA MET A 139 1.85 9.44 13.35
C MET A 139 2.57 9.33 12.01
N VAL A 140 3.79 9.84 11.94
CA VAL A 140 4.64 9.73 10.76
C VAL A 140 5.64 8.60 10.97
N TRP A 141 5.58 7.59 10.11
CA TRP A 141 6.53 6.49 10.08
C TRP A 141 7.65 6.78 9.09
N VAL A 142 8.87 6.71 9.59
CA VAL A 142 10.11 6.80 8.81
C VAL A 142 10.77 5.42 8.89
N HIS A 143 10.87 4.73 7.75
CA HIS A 143 11.43 3.39 7.70
C HIS A 143 12.92 3.36 8.05
N GLY A 144 13.38 2.23 8.55
CA GLY A 144 14.80 1.94 8.77
C GLY A 144 15.49 1.43 7.50
N GLY A 145 16.57 0.65 7.66
CA GLY A 145 17.29 -0.01 6.58
C GLY A 145 18.80 0.25 6.59
N ALA A 146 19.33 0.68 7.74
CA ALA A 146 20.77 0.85 7.98
C ALA A 146 21.48 1.75 6.95
N ASP A 147 20.78 2.79 6.46
CA ASP A 147 21.22 3.72 5.42
C ASP A 147 21.54 3.06 4.06
N THR A 148 21.06 1.84 3.83
CA THR A 148 21.29 1.09 2.58
C THR A 148 20.03 0.82 1.80
N GLY A 149 18.86 0.79 2.45
CA GLY A 149 17.59 0.50 1.80
C GLY A 149 16.40 0.68 2.73
N GLY A 150 15.26 0.15 2.33
CA GLY A 150 13.99 0.26 3.00
C GLY A 150 12.94 1.00 2.17
N TRP A 151 11.68 0.87 2.55
CA TRP A 151 10.59 1.55 1.84
C TRP A 151 9.38 1.79 2.75
N SER A 152 8.54 2.74 2.39
CA SER A 152 7.42 3.21 3.22
C SER A 152 6.27 2.22 3.36
N TYR A 153 6.26 1.15 2.59
CA TYR A 153 5.20 0.14 2.56
C TYR A 153 5.71 -1.27 2.83
N GLU A 154 6.77 -1.39 3.62
CA GLU A 154 7.22 -2.69 4.13
C GLU A 154 6.07 -3.43 4.80
N PRO A 155 5.86 -4.74 4.52
CA PRO A 155 4.67 -5.48 4.94
C PRO A 155 4.39 -5.44 6.45
N ASN A 156 5.44 -5.38 7.27
CA ASN A 156 5.36 -5.35 8.74
C ASN A 156 5.05 -3.96 9.31
N TYR A 157 5.06 -2.89 8.48
CA TYR A 157 4.85 -1.50 8.95
C TYR A 157 3.66 -0.80 8.26
N LEU A 158 2.78 -1.55 7.63
CA LEU A 158 1.56 -1.00 7.05
C LEU A 158 0.66 -0.38 8.14
N GLY A 159 0.07 0.77 7.84
CA GLY A 159 -0.64 1.59 8.81
C GLY A 159 -1.99 1.08 9.31
N HIS A 160 -2.48 -0.09 8.86
CA HIS A 160 -3.83 -0.58 9.12
C HIS A 160 -4.17 -0.67 10.61
N HIS A 161 -3.29 -1.30 11.39
CA HIS A 161 -3.56 -1.53 12.82
C HIS A 161 -3.64 -0.22 13.62
N LEU A 162 -2.74 0.72 13.37
CA LEU A 162 -2.73 2.00 14.08
C LEU A 162 -3.88 2.90 13.61
N ALA A 163 -4.17 2.92 12.31
CA ALA A 163 -5.27 3.71 11.78
C ALA A 163 -6.64 3.26 12.30
N SER A 164 -6.83 1.96 12.58
CA SER A 164 -8.05 1.44 13.21
C SER A 164 -8.22 1.91 14.68
N LYS A 165 -7.16 2.48 15.30
CA LYS A 165 -7.16 3.04 16.66
C LYS A 165 -7.30 4.55 16.70
N ASP A 166 -7.93 5.13 15.68
CA ASP A 166 -8.21 6.56 15.56
C ASP A 166 -6.96 7.46 15.42
N VAL A 167 -5.91 6.91 14.83
CA VAL A 167 -4.69 7.62 14.47
C VAL A 167 -4.63 7.78 12.95
N LEU A 168 -4.24 8.96 12.46
CA LEU A 168 -3.88 9.12 11.04
C LEU A 168 -2.42 8.71 10.89
N VAL A 169 -2.17 7.65 10.13
CA VAL A 169 -0.82 7.13 9.89
C VAL A 169 -0.31 7.62 8.55
N VAL A 170 0.89 8.15 8.55
CA VAL A 170 1.62 8.56 7.34
C VAL A 170 2.92 7.77 7.29
N SER A 171 3.23 7.13 6.17
CA SER A 171 4.56 6.57 5.91
C SER A 171 5.21 7.29 4.74
N ILE A 172 6.51 7.49 4.79
CA ILE A 172 7.25 8.24 3.78
C ILE A 172 8.38 7.41 3.17
N ASN A 173 8.53 7.49 1.83
CA ASN A 173 9.79 7.15 1.19
C ASN A 173 10.74 8.35 1.30
N TYR A 174 12.02 8.08 1.48
CA TYR A 174 13.08 9.09 1.46
C TYR A 174 14.35 8.49 0.85
N ARG A 175 15.19 9.33 0.27
CA ARG A 175 16.46 8.93 -0.38
C ARG A 175 17.66 9.19 0.52
#